data_02480b758d28f1c5fc9fec50e3d46e7c
#
_entry.id   02480b758d28f1c5fc9fec50e3d46e7c
#
_cell.length_a   1.000
_cell.length_b   1.000
_cell.length_c   1.000
_cell.angle_alpha   90.00
_cell.angle_beta   90.00
_cell.angle_gamma   90.00
#
_symmetry.space_group_name_H-M   'P 1'
#
loop_
_entity.id
_entity.type
_entity.pdbx_description
1 polymer ?
#
loop_
_entity_poly.entity_id
_entity_poly.type
_entity_poly.pdbx_seq_one_letter_code
_entity_poly.pdbx_strand_id
1 'polypeptide(L)'
;MRNILFILSAFLLFACKDKDNDNRIPSSDYELSPDGLTLVKWKNENTTAVDMQADPVLSKVQVIGEKAFYIHKNIVSITLPTNLRSIEKEAFWYAKIRHITIPVGVQVIKEFAFGSSSLTSVQFSEGLISIDKGAFYDCEISSLNFPESLQAIGESAFWGNKTIISVTIPKGVQNIAEESFFACSKLTSVTFKGTIPPKINLPFNYIDSITRIFVPKGRLEVYKNDEGFKEYVNTISEEE
;
A
#
# COMPACT_ATOMS: atom_id res chain seq x y z
N MET A 1 -78.06 -6.66 37.81
CA MET A 1 -76.81 -7.18 38.30
C MET A 1 -75.94 -7.51 37.11
N ARG A 2 -75.04 -6.61 36.74
CA ARG A 2 -74.14 -6.75 35.59
C ARG A 2 -72.72 -6.55 36.06
N ASN A 3 -71.96 -7.64 36.08
CA ASN A 3 -70.58 -7.67 36.43
C ASN A 3 -69.78 -7.03 35.29
N ILE A 4 -69.04 -5.96 35.59
CA ILE A 4 -68.10 -5.33 34.69
C ILE A 4 -66.74 -5.91 35.02
N LEU A 5 -66.21 -6.70 34.07
CA LEU A 5 -64.87 -7.27 34.13
C LEU A 5 -63.87 -6.21 33.63
N PHE A 6 -63.02 -5.70 34.52
CA PHE A 6 -61.89 -4.86 34.13
C PHE A 6 -60.77 -5.73 33.61
N ILE A 7 -60.53 -5.68 32.28
CA ILE A 7 -59.35 -6.28 31.68
C ILE A 7 -58.21 -5.23 31.78
N LEU A 8 -57.25 -5.53 32.65
CA LEU A 8 -56.03 -4.81 32.81
C LEU A 8 -55.09 -5.22 31.67
N SER A 9 -55.03 -4.44 30.58
CA SER A 9 -54.06 -4.63 29.52
C SER A 9 -52.68 -4.17 29.98
N ALA A 10 -51.79 -5.11 30.33
CA ALA A 10 -50.40 -4.87 30.55
C ALA A 10 -49.74 -4.46 29.20
N PHE A 11 -49.49 -3.18 29.02
CA PHE A 11 -48.59 -2.70 27.97
C PHE A 11 -47.18 -3.17 28.32
N LEU A 12 -46.74 -4.28 27.71
CA LEU A 12 -45.34 -4.62 27.61
C LEU A 12 -44.66 -3.59 26.69
N LEU A 13 -44.06 -2.57 27.29
CA LEU A 13 -43.08 -1.74 26.63
C LEU A 13 -41.88 -2.65 26.24
N PHE A 14 -41.90 -3.16 25.03
CA PHE A 14 -40.68 -3.61 24.37
C PHE A 14 -39.83 -2.35 24.16
N ALA A 15 -38.93 -2.10 25.10
CA ALA A 15 -37.80 -1.25 24.83
C ALA A 15 -37.02 -1.85 23.64
N CYS A 16 -37.28 -1.37 22.46
CA CYS A 16 -36.31 -1.49 21.38
C CYS A 16 -35.00 -0.94 21.92
N LYS A 17 -34.11 -1.81 22.33
CA LYS A 17 -32.70 -1.48 22.48
C LYS A 17 -32.24 -1.23 21.06
N ASP A 18 -32.15 0.05 20.68
CA ASP A 18 -31.40 0.46 19.53
C ASP A 18 -30.03 -0.21 19.70
N LYS A 19 -29.76 -1.20 18.85
CA LYS A 19 -28.41 -1.68 18.67
C LYS A 19 -27.72 -0.51 17.98
N ASP A 20 -27.20 0.41 18.79
CA ASP A 20 -26.10 1.25 18.36
C ASP A 20 -25.11 0.29 17.72
N ASN A 21 -24.97 0.39 16.42
CA ASN A 21 -23.99 -0.38 15.66
C ASN A 21 -22.64 0.23 16.05
N ASP A 22 -22.21 -0.05 17.29
CA ASP A 22 -20.93 0.43 17.82
C ASP A 22 -19.84 -0.39 17.15
N ASN A 23 -19.36 0.10 16.02
CA ASN A 23 -18.24 -0.47 15.28
C ASN A 23 -16.92 -0.34 16.04
N ARG A 24 -16.95 -0.11 17.36
CA ARG A 24 -15.76 0.05 18.18
C ARG A 24 -15.01 -1.26 18.32
N ILE A 25 -13.75 -1.17 17.96
CA ILE A 25 -12.78 -2.22 18.25
C ILE A 25 -12.37 -2.09 19.72
N PRO A 26 -12.31 -3.19 20.49
CA PRO A 26 -11.91 -3.14 21.90
C PRO A 26 -10.54 -2.45 22.06
N SER A 27 -10.44 -1.51 23.00
CA SER A 27 -9.17 -0.79 23.26
C SER A 27 -8.06 -1.70 23.79
N SER A 28 -8.40 -2.92 24.23
CA SER A 28 -7.44 -3.97 24.55
C SER A 28 -6.69 -4.50 23.35
N ASP A 29 -7.26 -4.37 22.14
CA ASP A 29 -6.74 -4.96 20.91
C ASP A 29 -5.63 -4.13 20.26
N TYR A 30 -5.45 -2.89 20.69
CA TYR A 30 -4.45 -1.99 20.12
C TYR A 30 -3.82 -1.07 21.19
N GLU A 31 -2.81 -0.33 20.77
CA GLU A 31 -2.14 0.71 21.54
C GLU A 31 -1.98 1.95 20.69
N LEU A 32 -2.38 3.09 21.23
CA LEU A 32 -2.20 4.40 20.62
C LEU A 32 -1.15 5.21 21.40
N SER A 33 -0.55 6.18 20.72
CA SER A 33 0.21 7.25 21.37
C SER A 33 -0.67 8.08 22.30
N PRO A 34 -0.09 8.82 23.26
CA PRO A 34 -0.86 9.62 24.21
C PRO A 34 -1.82 10.64 23.59
N ASP A 35 -1.51 11.14 22.40
CA ASP A 35 -2.37 12.06 21.62
C ASP A 35 -3.44 11.36 20.78
N GLY A 36 -3.40 10.01 20.73
CA GLY A 36 -4.33 9.19 19.97
C GLY A 36 -4.12 9.20 18.44
N LEU A 37 -3.06 9.84 17.93
CA LEU A 37 -2.84 10.02 16.49
C LEU A 37 -1.96 8.95 15.85
N THR A 38 -1.22 8.18 16.66
CA THR A 38 -0.38 7.09 16.16
C THR A 38 -0.88 5.74 16.67
N LEU A 39 -1.13 4.80 15.75
CA LEU A 39 -1.27 3.39 16.12
C LEU A 39 0.12 2.84 16.39
N VAL A 40 0.45 2.64 17.67
CA VAL A 40 1.76 2.15 18.11
C VAL A 40 1.87 0.64 17.93
N LYS A 41 0.80 -0.10 18.27
CA LYS A 41 0.80 -1.56 18.17
C LYS A 41 -0.60 -2.14 18.06
N TRP A 42 -0.77 -3.13 17.20
CA TRP A 42 -1.90 -4.05 17.21
C TRP A 42 -1.56 -5.24 18.10
N LYS A 43 -2.41 -5.53 19.08
CA LYS A 43 -2.13 -6.53 20.14
C LYS A 43 -2.91 -7.84 19.96
N ASN A 44 -4.09 -7.77 19.31
CA ASN A 44 -4.95 -8.94 19.16
C ASN A 44 -4.49 -9.83 18.01
N GLU A 45 -3.71 -10.84 18.33
CA GLU A 45 -3.16 -11.80 17.36
C GLU A 45 -4.23 -12.64 16.64
N ASN A 46 -5.47 -12.69 17.16
CA ASN A 46 -6.56 -13.46 16.55
C ASN A 46 -7.38 -12.65 15.53
N THR A 47 -7.10 -11.35 15.39
CA THR A 47 -7.83 -10.49 14.45
C THR A 47 -7.54 -10.91 13.01
N THR A 48 -8.59 -11.09 12.21
CA THR A 48 -8.48 -11.43 10.77
C THR A 48 -8.78 -10.26 9.85
N ALA A 49 -9.59 -9.30 10.32
CA ALA A 49 -9.93 -8.10 9.56
C ALA A 49 -10.03 -6.89 10.49
N VAL A 50 -9.56 -5.74 10.03
CA VAL A 50 -9.59 -4.46 10.76
C VAL A 50 -10.17 -3.40 9.85
N ASP A 51 -11.27 -2.77 10.26
CA ASP A 51 -11.78 -1.56 9.63
C ASP A 51 -11.52 -0.36 10.53
N MET A 52 -10.34 0.24 10.37
CA MET A 52 -9.96 1.44 11.14
C MET A 52 -10.82 2.65 10.76
N GLN A 53 -11.31 2.71 9.51
CA GLN A 53 -12.13 3.84 9.05
C GLN A 53 -13.50 3.84 9.72
N ALA A 54 -14.09 2.67 9.97
CA ALA A 54 -15.40 2.55 10.62
C ALA A 54 -15.34 2.73 12.14
N ASP A 55 -14.17 2.55 12.77
CA ASP A 55 -13.99 2.73 14.21
C ASP A 55 -13.86 4.22 14.57
N PRO A 56 -14.66 4.76 15.53
CA PRO A 56 -14.68 6.19 15.86
C PRO A 56 -13.40 6.73 16.49
N VAL A 57 -12.54 5.84 17.01
CA VAL A 57 -11.23 6.19 17.58
C VAL A 57 -10.15 6.04 16.52
N LEU A 58 -10.07 4.86 15.89
CA LEU A 58 -9.02 4.52 14.92
C LEU A 58 -9.14 5.33 13.62
N SER A 59 -10.34 5.80 13.24
CA SER A 59 -10.53 6.70 12.09
C SER A 59 -9.79 8.05 12.21
N LYS A 60 -9.36 8.42 13.42
CA LYS A 60 -8.60 9.64 13.70
C LYS A 60 -7.08 9.45 13.59
N VAL A 61 -6.62 8.22 13.49
CA VAL A 61 -5.21 7.88 13.40
C VAL A 61 -4.61 8.50 12.14
N GLN A 62 -3.46 9.13 12.29
CA GLN A 62 -2.70 9.76 11.23
C GLN A 62 -1.42 9.01 10.89
N VAL A 63 -0.92 8.16 11.80
CA VAL A 63 0.32 7.42 11.63
C VAL A 63 0.11 5.96 12.00
N ILE A 64 0.42 5.05 11.07
CA ILE A 64 0.67 3.65 11.41
C ILE A 64 2.13 3.58 11.86
N GLY A 65 2.35 3.36 13.15
CA GLY A 65 3.65 3.41 13.78
C GLY A 65 4.60 2.30 13.32
N GLU A 66 5.88 2.47 13.65
CA GLU A 66 6.90 1.45 13.38
C GLU A 66 6.48 0.11 14.00
N LYS A 67 6.50 -0.94 13.16
CA LYS A 67 6.15 -2.31 13.56
C LYS A 67 4.74 -2.50 14.13
N ALA A 68 3.80 -1.59 13.84
CA ALA A 68 2.45 -1.66 14.41
C ALA A 68 1.73 -2.98 14.15
N PHE A 69 1.90 -3.58 12.97
CA PHE A 69 1.36 -4.90 12.57
C PHE A 69 2.47 -5.89 12.20
N TYR A 70 3.67 -5.74 12.77
CA TYR A 70 4.83 -6.57 12.48
C TYR A 70 4.57 -8.05 12.79
N ILE A 71 4.82 -8.93 11.78
CA ILE A 71 4.62 -10.39 11.86
C ILE A 71 3.16 -10.76 12.22
N HIS A 72 2.18 -9.93 11.89
CA HIS A 72 0.78 -10.24 12.20
C HIS A 72 0.23 -11.30 11.22
N LYS A 73 0.17 -12.55 11.68
CA LYS A 73 -0.07 -13.74 10.83
C LYS A 73 -1.54 -13.95 10.46
N ASN A 74 -2.46 -13.28 11.12
CA ASN A 74 -3.89 -13.54 10.97
C ASN A 74 -4.66 -12.42 10.26
N ILE A 75 -4.19 -11.17 10.27
CA ILE A 75 -4.84 -10.07 9.55
C ILE A 75 -4.67 -10.27 8.05
N VAL A 76 -5.77 -10.52 7.35
CA VAL A 76 -5.82 -10.68 5.88
C VAL A 76 -6.41 -9.46 5.18
N SER A 77 -7.14 -8.61 5.92
CA SER A 77 -7.79 -7.41 5.41
C SER A 77 -7.67 -6.26 6.39
N ILE A 78 -7.36 -5.06 5.88
CA ILE A 78 -7.34 -3.84 6.66
C ILE A 78 -7.84 -2.66 5.82
N THR A 79 -8.73 -1.84 6.40
CA THR A 79 -9.13 -0.55 5.86
C THR A 79 -8.43 0.54 6.68
N LEU A 80 -7.54 1.28 6.03
CA LEU A 80 -6.81 2.39 6.65
C LEU A 80 -7.68 3.66 6.75
N PRO A 81 -7.46 4.51 7.77
CA PRO A 81 -8.22 5.74 7.91
C PRO A 81 -7.86 6.78 6.83
N THR A 82 -8.85 7.53 6.36
CA THR A 82 -8.66 8.57 5.34
C THR A 82 -7.77 9.73 5.80
N ASN A 83 -7.63 9.90 7.13
CA ASN A 83 -6.78 10.91 7.75
C ASN A 83 -5.30 10.51 7.80
N LEU A 84 -4.95 9.30 7.34
CA LEU A 84 -3.59 8.79 7.43
C LEU A 84 -2.60 9.67 6.65
N ARG A 85 -1.44 9.92 7.25
CA ARG A 85 -0.34 10.74 6.72
C ARG A 85 0.94 9.95 6.50
N SER A 86 1.16 8.91 7.32
CA SER A 86 2.40 8.14 7.28
C SER A 86 2.17 6.67 7.62
N ILE A 87 2.93 5.82 6.92
CA ILE A 87 3.08 4.39 7.22
C ILE A 87 4.56 4.18 7.49
N GLU A 88 4.89 3.93 8.76
CA GLU A 88 6.26 3.93 9.24
C GLU A 88 7.00 2.61 8.94
N LYS A 89 8.29 2.61 9.26
CA LYS A 89 9.20 1.49 9.03
C LYS A 89 8.63 0.18 9.56
N GLU A 90 8.68 -0.86 8.69
CA GLU A 90 8.27 -2.23 9.02
C GLU A 90 6.82 -2.37 9.55
N ALA A 91 5.95 -1.36 9.34
CA ALA A 91 4.61 -1.31 9.91
C ALA A 91 3.79 -2.58 9.66
N PHE A 92 3.93 -3.20 8.50
CA PHE A 92 3.24 -4.43 8.07
C PHE A 92 4.22 -5.53 7.63
N TRP A 93 5.46 -5.51 8.13
CA TRP A 93 6.45 -6.54 7.79
C TRP A 93 5.95 -7.93 8.16
N TYR A 94 6.00 -8.89 7.21
CA TYR A 94 5.45 -10.25 7.35
C TYR A 94 3.96 -10.34 7.72
N ALA A 95 3.17 -9.26 7.56
CA ALA A 95 1.73 -9.33 7.75
C ALA A 95 1.04 -10.12 6.62
N LYS A 96 -0.10 -10.77 6.92
CA LYS A 96 -0.84 -11.61 5.96
C LYS A 96 -1.86 -10.86 5.12
N ILE A 97 -1.82 -9.51 5.14
CA ILE A 97 -2.69 -8.69 4.31
C ILE A 97 -2.47 -8.97 2.83
N ARG A 98 -3.57 -9.07 2.08
CA ARG A 98 -3.53 -9.39 0.64
C ARG A 98 -3.72 -8.18 -0.26
N HIS A 99 -4.51 -7.23 0.19
CA HIS A 99 -4.86 -6.03 -0.56
C HIS A 99 -4.76 -4.82 0.36
N ILE A 100 -4.26 -3.71 -0.16
CA ILE A 100 -4.19 -2.45 0.57
C ILE A 100 -4.50 -1.29 -0.36
N THR A 101 -5.28 -0.33 0.15
CA THR A 101 -5.43 1.00 -0.46
C THR A 101 -4.66 2.00 0.38
N ILE A 102 -3.73 2.70 -0.24
CA ILE A 102 -2.94 3.78 0.40
C ILE A 102 -3.76 5.07 0.31
N PRO A 103 -4.15 5.68 1.46
CA PRO A 103 -4.97 6.90 1.45
C PRO A 103 -4.26 8.11 0.84
N VAL A 104 -5.05 9.05 0.31
CA VAL A 104 -4.57 10.28 -0.37
C VAL A 104 -3.60 11.11 0.49
N GLY A 105 -3.74 11.07 1.83
CA GLY A 105 -2.87 11.83 2.74
C GLY A 105 -1.45 11.30 2.87
N VAL A 106 -1.18 10.05 2.45
CA VAL A 106 0.12 9.40 2.61
C VAL A 106 1.07 9.87 1.50
N GLN A 107 2.14 10.56 1.90
CA GLN A 107 3.16 11.06 0.97
C GLN A 107 4.35 10.12 0.83
N VAL A 108 4.65 9.35 1.84
CA VAL A 108 5.82 8.45 1.87
C VAL A 108 5.42 7.11 2.47
N ILE A 109 5.79 6.02 1.79
CA ILE A 109 5.75 4.66 2.34
C ILE A 109 7.17 4.35 2.79
N LYS A 110 7.36 4.19 4.10
CA LYS A 110 8.68 4.08 4.73
C LYS A 110 9.34 2.73 4.49
N GLU A 111 10.61 2.67 4.91
CA GLU A 111 11.49 1.52 4.76
C GLU A 111 10.83 0.23 5.23
N PHE A 112 10.79 -0.78 4.36
CA PHE A 112 10.22 -2.12 4.59
C PHE A 112 8.77 -2.14 5.10
N ALA A 113 7.98 -1.08 4.91
CA ALA A 113 6.65 -0.95 5.48
C ALA A 113 5.74 -2.16 5.22
N PHE A 114 5.81 -2.74 4.04
CA PHE A 114 5.05 -3.93 3.63
C PHE A 114 5.96 -5.11 3.23
N GLY A 115 7.24 -5.07 3.58
CA GLY A 115 8.19 -6.10 3.16
C GLY A 115 7.77 -7.50 3.61
N SER A 116 7.96 -8.49 2.73
CA SER A 116 7.62 -9.91 2.96
C SER A 116 6.17 -10.14 3.41
N SER A 117 5.28 -9.19 3.16
CA SER A 117 3.84 -9.37 3.38
C SER A 117 3.22 -10.24 2.27
N SER A 118 1.99 -10.72 2.50
CA SER A 118 1.27 -11.52 1.49
C SER A 118 0.53 -10.66 0.45
N LEU A 119 0.96 -9.41 0.22
CA LEU A 119 0.29 -8.50 -0.70
C LEU A 119 0.33 -9.00 -2.14
N THR A 120 -0.84 -9.12 -2.74
CA THR A 120 -1.03 -9.44 -4.16
C THR A 120 -1.42 -8.20 -4.97
N SER A 121 -1.96 -7.17 -4.31
CA SER A 121 -2.27 -5.89 -4.95
C SER A 121 -2.16 -4.72 -3.98
N VAL A 122 -1.76 -3.58 -4.51
CA VAL A 122 -1.72 -2.30 -3.83
C VAL A 122 -2.36 -1.24 -4.72
N GLN A 123 -3.26 -0.44 -4.14
CA GLN A 123 -3.83 0.73 -4.79
C GLN A 123 -3.19 1.97 -4.18
N PHE A 124 -2.42 2.68 -4.98
CA PHE A 124 -1.84 3.97 -4.61
C PHE A 124 -2.84 5.08 -4.91
N SER A 125 -2.82 6.12 -4.07
CA SER A 125 -3.58 7.35 -4.32
C SER A 125 -2.64 8.49 -4.74
N GLU A 126 -3.19 9.49 -5.42
CA GLU A 126 -2.46 10.73 -5.71
C GLU A 126 -1.99 11.41 -4.42
N GLY A 127 -0.84 12.08 -4.48
CA GLY A 127 -0.15 12.68 -3.34
C GLY A 127 1.02 11.84 -2.81
N LEU A 128 1.14 10.55 -3.19
CA LEU A 128 2.30 9.74 -2.86
C LEU A 128 3.52 10.27 -3.64
N ILE A 129 4.57 10.64 -2.92
CA ILE A 129 5.80 11.23 -3.45
C ILE A 129 6.94 10.21 -3.54
N SER A 130 7.10 9.36 -2.51
CA SER A 130 8.16 8.36 -2.49
C SER A 130 7.74 7.03 -1.91
N ILE A 131 8.38 6.00 -2.43
CA ILE A 131 8.35 4.63 -1.92
C ILE A 131 9.78 4.33 -1.48
N ASP A 132 10.00 4.18 -0.18
CA ASP A 132 11.34 4.06 0.39
C ASP A 132 11.92 2.64 0.22
N LYS A 133 13.14 2.43 0.71
CA LYS A 133 13.90 1.18 0.62
C LYS A 133 13.07 -0.03 1.05
N GLY A 134 12.99 -1.04 0.20
CA GLY A 134 12.35 -2.32 0.48
C GLY A 134 10.87 -2.25 0.84
N ALA A 135 10.17 -1.13 0.59
CA ALA A 135 8.80 -0.92 1.06
C ALA A 135 7.83 -2.04 0.70
N PHE A 136 8.02 -2.69 -0.44
CA PHE A 136 7.27 -3.85 -0.92
C PHE A 136 8.20 -5.03 -1.27
N TYR A 137 9.30 -5.17 -0.52
CA TYR A 137 10.26 -6.24 -0.68
C TYR A 137 9.61 -7.62 -0.55
N ASP A 138 9.88 -8.54 -1.48
CA ASP A 138 9.44 -9.95 -1.48
C ASP A 138 7.93 -10.12 -1.19
N CYS A 139 7.10 -9.36 -1.91
CA CYS A 139 5.65 -9.50 -1.96
C CYS A 139 5.23 -10.31 -3.21
N GLU A 140 3.91 -10.54 -3.38
CA GLU A 140 3.33 -11.25 -4.53
C GLU A 140 2.54 -10.31 -5.46
N ILE A 141 2.91 -9.01 -5.51
CA ILE A 141 2.19 -8.00 -6.29
C ILE A 141 2.24 -8.36 -7.77
N SER A 142 1.07 -8.36 -8.43
CA SER A 142 0.95 -8.76 -9.84
C SER A 142 0.86 -7.56 -10.80
N SER A 143 0.44 -6.40 -10.31
CA SER A 143 0.31 -5.18 -11.09
C SER A 143 0.63 -3.94 -10.26
N LEU A 144 1.23 -2.93 -10.87
CA LEU A 144 1.57 -1.66 -10.26
C LEU A 144 1.01 -0.52 -11.11
N ASN A 145 0.13 0.27 -10.50
CA ASN A 145 -0.37 1.50 -11.07
C ASN A 145 0.09 2.66 -10.19
N PHE A 146 1.24 3.24 -10.52
CA PHE A 146 1.80 4.36 -9.79
C PHE A 146 1.01 5.64 -10.05
N PRO A 147 0.82 6.51 -9.04
CA PRO A 147 0.21 7.82 -9.21
C PRO A 147 1.15 8.79 -9.93
N GLU A 148 0.60 9.77 -10.63
CA GLU A 148 1.39 10.79 -11.36
C GLU A 148 2.25 11.66 -10.42
N SER A 149 1.88 11.73 -9.14
CA SER A 149 2.63 12.46 -8.09
C SER A 149 3.94 11.78 -7.67
N LEU A 150 4.16 10.49 -8.03
CA LEU A 150 5.34 9.74 -7.61
C LEU A 150 6.63 10.33 -8.21
N GLN A 151 7.65 10.55 -7.37
CA GLN A 151 8.94 11.13 -7.74
C GLN A 151 10.12 10.19 -7.53
N ALA A 152 10.04 9.27 -6.56
CA ALA A 152 11.15 8.39 -6.24
C ALA A 152 10.70 6.96 -5.88
N ILE A 153 11.49 5.99 -6.36
CA ILE A 153 11.39 4.57 -6.02
C ILE A 153 12.73 4.18 -5.39
N GLY A 154 12.69 3.73 -4.16
CA GLY A 154 13.83 3.41 -3.32
C GLY A 154 14.55 2.10 -3.67
N GLU A 155 15.70 1.89 -3.06
CA GLU A 155 16.50 0.67 -3.17
C GLU A 155 15.67 -0.56 -2.82
N SER A 156 15.71 -1.60 -3.66
CA SER A 156 15.00 -2.86 -3.46
C SER A 156 13.49 -2.72 -3.18
N ALA A 157 12.85 -1.60 -3.54
CA ALA A 157 11.46 -1.29 -3.16
C ALA A 157 10.47 -2.37 -3.57
N PHE A 158 10.66 -3.01 -4.71
CA PHE A 158 9.83 -4.11 -5.24
C PHE A 158 10.66 -5.38 -5.48
N TRP A 159 11.78 -5.53 -4.80
CA TRP A 159 12.63 -6.72 -4.91
C TRP A 159 11.80 -8.00 -4.76
N GLY A 160 12.01 -8.98 -5.63
CA GLY A 160 11.40 -10.30 -5.50
C GLY A 160 9.90 -10.41 -5.78
N ASN A 161 9.26 -9.36 -6.31
CA ASN A 161 7.86 -9.43 -6.75
C ASN A 161 7.75 -10.21 -8.09
N LYS A 162 7.82 -11.52 -8.01
CA LYS A 162 7.95 -12.44 -9.15
C LYS A 162 6.73 -12.53 -10.07
N THR A 163 5.64 -11.86 -9.71
CA THR A 163 4.37 -11.89 -10.46
C THR A 163 4.12 -10.65 -11.32
N ILE A 164 4.90 -9.57 -11.16
CA ILE A 164 4.81 -8.37 -11.99
C ILE A 164 5.23 -8.72 -13.43
N ILE A 165 4.36 -8.39 -14.41
CA ILE A 165 4.62 -8.63 -15.84
C ILE A 165 5.10 -7.37 -16.54
N SER A 166 4.52 -6.24 -16.19
CA SER A 166 4.86 -4.93 -16.76
C SER A 166 4.77 -3.83 -15.72
N VAL A 167 5.51 -2.76 -15.93
CA VAL A 167 5.45 -1.57 -15.09
C VAL A 167 5.47 -0.32 -15.95
N THR A 168 4.61 0.65 -15.58
CA THR A 168 4.64 2.00 -16.17
C THR A 168 5.19 2.97 -15.15
N ILE A 169 6.25 3.67 -15.51
CA ILE A 169 6.92 4.68 -14.69
C ILE A 169 6.34 6.06 -15.07
N PRO A 170 5.65 6.75 -14.15
CA PRO A 170 5.06 8.06 -14.40
C PRO A 170 6.11 9.13 -14.78
N LYS A 171 5.66 10.16 -15.47
CA LYS A 171 6.54 11.27 -15.93
C LYS A 171 7.19 12.05 -14.77
N GLY A 172 6.59 12.00 -13.57
CA GLY A 172 7.10 12.68 -12.37
C GLY A 172 8.29 12.01 -11.71
N VAL A 173 8.54 10.71 -12.03
CA VAL A 173 9.61 9.95 -11.40
C VAL A 173 10.97 10.47 -11.85
N GLN A 174 11.79 10.89 -10.89
CA GLN A 174 13.13 11.47 -11.08
C GLN A 174 14.23 10.49 -10.69
N ASN A 175 13.96 9.54 -9.81
CA ASN A 175 14.96 8.60 -9.31
C ASN A 175 14.36 7.18 -9.13
N ILE A 176 15.07 6.18 -9.63
CA ILE A 176 14.82 4.77 -9.41
C ILE A 176 16.11 4.16 -8.90
N ALA A 177 16.14 3.81 -7.63
CA ALA A 177 17.36 3.36 -6.97
C ALA A 177 17.73 1.90 -7.31
N GLU A 178 18.88 1.48 -6.81
CA GLU A 178 19.46 0.18 -7.07
C GLU A 178 18.51 -0.96 -6.68
N GLU A 179 18.48 -2.00 -7.51
CA GLU A 179 17.70 -3.21 -7.27
C GLU A 179 16.20 -3.01 -7.05
N SER A 180 15.65 -1.85 -7.40
CA SER A 180 14.23 -1.54 -7.12
C SER A 180 13.27 -2.62 -7.61
N PHE A 181 13.57 -3.30 -8.72
CA PHE A 181 12.80 -4.39 -9.30
C PHE A 181 13.63 -5.68 -9.44
N PHE A 182 14.72 -5.83 -8.67
CA PHE A 182 15.57 -7.02 -8.69
C PHE A 182 14.74 -8.28 -8.52
N ALA A 183 15.08 -9.32 -9.28
CA ALA A 183 14.42 -10.63 -9.23
C ALA A 183 12.88 -10.61 -9.47
N CYS A 184 12.34 -9.57 -10.11
CA CYS A 184 10.98 -9.58 -10.66
C CYS A 184 10.96 -10.46 -11.94
N SER A 185 11.07 -11.77 -11.78
CA SER A 185 11.41 -12.74 -12.85
C SER A 185 10.40 -12.84 -13.99
N LYS A 186 9.18 -12.31 -13.84
CA LYS A 186 8.18 -12.23 -14.92
C LYS A 186 8.08 -10.86 -15.57
N LEU A 187 8.87 -9.86 -15.11
CA LEU A 187 8.84 -8.52 -15.69
C LEU A 187 9.45 -8.55 -17.11
N THR A 188 8.62 -8.32 -18.12
CA THR A 188 9.00 -8.35 -19.53
C THR A 188 9.06 -6.99 -20.18
N SER A 189 8.33 -6.01 -19.64
CA SER A 189 8.28 -4.66 -20.22
C SER A 189 8.23 -3.57 -19.18
N VAL A 190 8.92 -2.46 -19.48
CA VAL A 190 8.93 -1.24 -18.69
C VAL A 190 8.59 -0.07 -19.61
N THR A 191 7.62 0.75 -19.23
CA THR A 191 7.24 1.94 -19.99
C THR A 191 7.56 3.19 -19.19
N PHE A 192 8.41 4.06 -19.72
CA PHE A 192 8.70 5.38 -19.16
C PHE A 192 7.81 6.44 -19.82
N LYS A 193 7.10 7.23 -19.01
CA LYS A 193 6.25 8.33 -19.51
C LYS A 193 6.94 9.70 -19.48
N GLY A 194 8.12 9.79 -18.86
CA GLY A 194 8.91 11.01 -18.78
C GLY A 194 9.57 11.37 -20.11
N THR A 195 9.62 12.65 -20.42
CA THR A 195 10.39 13.13 -21.59
C THR A 195 11.88 13.30 -21.29
N ILE A 196 12.25 13.21 -20.01
CA ILE A 196 13.61 13.21 -19.49
C ILE A 196 13.81 11.88 -18.76
N PRO A 197 14.91 11.14 -19.03
CA PRO A 197 15.22 9.92 -18.31
C PRO A 197 15.33 10.18 -16.79
N PRO A 198 14.73 9.35 -15.93
CA PRO A 198 15.02 9.40 -14.51
C PRO A 198 16.48 8.96 -14.25
N LYS A 199 17.05 9.39 -13.14
CA LYS A 199 18.29 8.75 -12.66
C LYS A 199 17.98 7.30 -12.27
N ILE A 200 18.69 6.36 -12.88
CA ILE A 200 18.58 4.94 -12.55
C ILE A 200 19.95 4.39 -12.16
N ASN A 201 19.95 3.46 -11.20
CA ASN A 201 21.13 2.70 -10.82
C ASN A 201 20.76 1.22 -10.82
N LEU A 202 20.97 0.55 -11.95
CA LEU A 202 20.74 -0.90 -12.14
C LEU A 202 19.44 -1.43 -11.49
N PRO A 203 18.29 -0.75 -11.70
CA PRO A 203 17.05 -1.10 -11.01
C PRO A 203 16.50 -2.47 -11.43
N PHE A 204 16.89 -2.95 -12.60
CA PHE A 204 16.38 -4.20 -13.22
C PHE A 204 17.44 -5.30 -13.25
N ASN A 205 18.40 -5.27 -12.35
CA ASN A 205 19.44 -6.32 -12.28
C ASN A 205 18.83 -7.70 -12.07
N TYR A 206 19.45 -8.72 -12.68
CA TYR A 206 19.02 -10.12 -12.65
C TYR A 206 17.57 -10.34 -13.14
N ILE A 207 17.17 -9.54 -14.15
CA ILE A 207 15.91 -9.73 -14.87
C ILE A 207 16.25 -10.00 -16.34
N ASP A 208 16.56 -11.25 -16.66
CA ASP A 208 16.84 -11.69 -18.04
C ASP A 208 15.59 -11.61 -18.93
N SER A 209 14.40 -11.45 -18.34
CA SER A 209 13.14 -11.42 -19.04
C SER A 209 12.75 -10.08 -19.64
N ILE A 210 13.43 -8.96 -19.29
CA ILE A 210 13.12 -7.66 -19.89
C ILE A 210 13.51 -7.67 -21.36
N THR A 211 12.49 -7.69 -22.21
CA THR A 211 12.64 -7.69 -23.67
C THR A 211 12.33 -6.33 -24.28
N ARG A 212 11.64 -5.45 -23.55
CA ARG A 212 11.17 -4.17 -24.09
C ARG A 212 11.17 -3.08 -23.03
N ILE A 213 11.79 -1.96 -23.35
CA ILE A 213 11.67 -0.70 -22.62
C ILE A 213 11.07 0.32 -23.60
N PHE A 214 9.90 0.83 -23.25
CA PHE A 214 9.21 1.84 -24.05
C PHE A 214 9.48 3.23 -23.50
N VAL A 215 9.73 4.17 -24.40
CA VAL A 215 9.95 5.58 -24.08
C VAL A 215 9.04 6.46 -24.93
N PRO A 216 8.76 7.70 -24.55
CA PRO A 216 7.88 8.58 -25.29
C PRO A 216 8.41 8.84 -26.72
N LYS A 217 7.48 9.02 -27.66
CA LYS A 217 7.79 9.34 -29.06
C LYS A 217 8.70 10.54 -29.19
N GLY A 218 9.75 10.42 -30.01
CA GLY A 218 10.79 11.47 -30.20
C GLY A 218 11.79 11.55 -29.05
N ARG A 219 11.84 10.55 -28.15
CA ARG A 219 12.78 10.53 -27.01
C ARG A 219 13.77 9.37 -27.02
N LEU A 220 13.76 8.54 -28.05
CA LEU A 220 14.60 7.36 -28.16
C LEU A 220 16.09 7.70 -27.93
N GLU A 221 16.62 8.67 -28.66
CA GLU A 221 18.03 9.06 -28.58
C GLU A 221 18.38 9.70 -27.23
N VAL A 222 17.45 10.42 -26.61
CA VAL A 222 17.65 11.01 -25.29
C VAL A 222 17.87 9.92 -24.24
N TYR A 223 17.06 8.86 -24.28
CA TYR A 223 17.19 7.73 -23.37
C TYR A 223 18.41 6.86 -23.70
N LYS A 224 18.69 6.56 -24.96
CA LYS A 224 19.85 5.74 -25.36
C LYS A 224 21.20 6.38 -25.02
N ASN A 225 21.27 7.71 -25.02
CA ASN A 225 22.48 8.43 -24.69
C ASN A 225 22.64 8.71 -23.18
N ASP A 226 21.65 8.39 -22.35
CA ASP A 226 21.74 8.54 -20.91
C ASP A 226 22.59 7.42 -20.30
N GLU A 227 23.52 7.78 -19.38
CA GLU A 227 24.45 6.84 -18.75
C GLU A 227 23.74 5.70 -18.03
N GLY A 228 22.61 5.98 -17.35
CA GLY A 228 21.83 4.97 -16.61
C GLY A 228 21.19 3.93 -17.52
N PHE A 229 20.97 4.25 -18.80
CA PHE A 229 20.28 3.38 -19.75
C PHE A 229 21.22 2.62 -20.70
N LYS A 230 22.54 2.78 -20.59
CA LYS A 230 23.52 2.14 -21.48
C LYS A 230 23.36 0.63 -21.59
N GLU A 231 23.08 -0.04 -20.52
CA GLU A 231 22.89 -1.50 -20.52
C GLU A 231 21.62 -1.97 -21.24
N TYR A 232 20.67 -1.05 -21.45
CA TYR A 232 19.35 -1.34 -22.01
C TYR A 232 19.18 -0.88 -23.46
N VAL A 233 20.19 -0.30 -24.10
CA VAL A 233 20.09 0.35 -25.44
C VAL A 233 19.47 -0.54 -26.53
N ASN A 234 19.69 -1.85 -26.46
CA ASN A 234 19.15 -2.81 -27.42
C ASN A 234 17.69 -3.20 -27.17
N THR A 235 17.15 -2.85 -26.01
CA THR A 235 15.77 -3.14 -25.61
C THR A 235 14.86 -1.93 -25.65
N ILE A 236 15.44 -0.72 -25.85
CA ILE A 236 14.66 0.55 -25.86
C ILE A 236 14.03 0.77 -27.22
N SER A 237 12.74 1.09 -27.23
CA SER A 237 11.94 1.50 -28.39
C SER A 237 10.97 2.62 -28.01
N GLU A 238 10.45 3.33 -29.01
CA GLU A 238 9.41 4.33 -28.77
C GLU A 238 8.02 3.65 -28.62
N GLU A 239 7.13 4.28 -27.86
CA GLU A 239 5.71 3.94 -27.88
C GLU A 239 5.12 4.22 -29.27
N GLU A 240 4.17 3.40 -29.73
CA GLU A 240 3.45 3.55 -31.01
C GLU A 240 2.55 4.80 -31.04
#